data_a364da22a4cf1cf1604a23ec2a2d5079
#
_entry.id   a364da22a4cf1cf1604a23ec2a2d5079
#
_cell.length_a   1.000
_cell.length_b   1.000
_cell.length_c   1.000
_cell.angle_alpha   90.00
_cell.angle_beta   90.00
_cell.angle_gamma   90.00
#
_symmetry.space_group_name_H-M   'P 1'
#
loop_
_entity.id
_entity.type
_entity.pdbx_description
1 polymer ?
#
loop_
_entity_poly.entity_id
_entity_poly.type
_entity_poly.pdbx_seq_one_letter_code
_entity_poly.pdbx_strand_id
1 'polypeptide(L)'
;MNIVELALSDIKPYENNPRYNDEAATYVAESIDRFGFKIPIIVDKDYVIIAGHTRYKAAHILGLVTVPCIIADDLDEKQVKAYRIADNRMAELSKWNFDKYNEEVQKMLNSGMLDDIELFDLLCKEEDISSDMFDLGALGVYRLTIETDIDEDIEKIKEITSKYEGTEVKVNGH
;
A
#
# COMPACT_ATOMS: atom_id res chain seq x y z
N MET A 1 -22.01 14.94 -8.75
CA MET A 1 -20.62 14.42 -8.81
C MET A 1 -20.68 13.09 -9.56
N ASN A 2 -20.03 12.99 -10.71
CA ASN A 2 -20.02 11.79 -11.56
C ASN A 2 -18.59 11.25 -11.66
N ILE A 3 -18.47 9.92 -11.66
CA ILE A 3 -17.21 9.24 -11.95
C ILE A 3 -17.13 9.08 -13.46
N VAL A 4 -16.00 9.46 -14.04
CA VAL A 4 -15.69 9.35 -15.46
C VAL A 4 -14.38 8.59 -15.63
N GLU A 5 -14.27 7.82 -16.72
CA GLU A 5 -12.98 7.22 -17.10
C GLU A 5 -12.17 8.24 -17.90
N LEU A 6 -10.98 8.57 -17.43
CA LEU A 6 -10.02 9.40 -18.15
C LEU A 6 -8.82 8.58 -18.59
N ALA A 7 -8.28 8.91 -19.76
CA ALA A 7 -7.00 8.35 -20.17
C ALA A 7 -5.90 8.80 -19.18
N LEU A 8 -5.07 7.87 -18.73
CA LEU A 8 -4.01 8.17 -17.79
C LEU A 8 -3.02 9.21 -18.33
N SER A 9 -2.85 9.24 -19.67
CA SER A 9 -2.03 10.22 -20.39
C SER A 9 -2.56 11.67 -20.32
N ASP A 10 -3.86 11.85 -20.08
CA ASP A 10 -4.48 13.16 -20.05
C ASP A 10 -4.41 13.80 -18.66
N ILE A 11 -4.16 12.98 -17.65
CA ILE A 11 -4.08 13.41 -16.25
C ILE A 11 -2.69 14.01 -15.97
N LYS A 12 -2.68 15.16 -15.34
CA LYS A 12 -1.46 15.89 -15.02
C LYS A 12 -1.20 15.87 -13.51
N PRO A 13 -0.04 15.38 -13.07
CA PRO A 13 0.34 15.51 -11.66
C PRO A 13 0.54 16.99 -11.32
N TYR A 14 0.20 17.35 -10.08
CA TYR A 14 0.47 18.70 -9.58
C TYR A 14 1.96 18.83 -9.23
N GLU A 15 2.70 19.72 -9.89
CA GLU A 15 4.16 19.87 -9.78
C GLU A 15 4.63 20.16 -8.34
N ASN A 16 3.86 20.95 -7.59
CA ASN A 16 4.19 21.33 -6.22
C ASN A 16 3.55 20.40 -5.19
N ASN A 17 3.38 19.11 -5.51
CA ASN A 17 2.87 18.13 -4.54
C ASN A 17 3.85 18.00 -3.37
N PRO A 18 3.44 18.29 -2.11
CA PRO A 18 4.35 18.28 -0.97
C PRO A 18 4.69 16.87 -0.45
N ARG A 19 4.09 15.81 -0.99
CA ARG A 19 4.27 14.44 -0.50
C ARG A 19 5.21 13.63 -1.39
N TYR A 20 6.16 12.97 -0.74
CA TYR A 20 6.89 11.85 -1.32
C TYR A 20 6.03 10.59 -1.16
N ASN A 21 5.69 9.93 -2.26
CA ASN A 21 4.76 8.82 -2.25
C ASN A 21 5.15 7.68 -3.21
N ASP A 22 6.44 7.57 -3.55
CA ASP A 22 6.92 6.56 -4.50
C ASP A 22 6.81 5.15 -3.89
N GLU A 23 7.27 4.97 -2.67
CA GLU A 23 7.16 3.71 -1.94
C GLU A 23 5.69 3.32 -1.72
N ALA A 24 4.87 4.26 -1.26
CA ALA A 24 3.44 4.03 -1.05
C ALA A 24 2.70 3.65 -2.36
N ALA A 25 3.21 4.07 -3.53
CA ALA A 25 2.59 3.75 -4.81
C ALA A 25 2.64 2.25 -5.14
N THR A 26 3.68 1.54 -4.71
CA THR A 26 3.78 0.08 -4.89
C THR A 26 2.69 -0.65 -4.11
N TYR A 27 2.51 -0.32 -2.84
CA TYR A 27 1.44 -0.91 -2.01
C TYR A 27 0.04 -0.58 -2.53
N VAL A 28 -0.15 0.65 -3.03
CA VAL A 28 -1.43 1.04 -3.64
C VAL A 28 -1.64 0.30 -4.96
N ALA A 29 -0.59 0.02 -5.74
CA ALA A 29 -0.69 -0.77 -6.96
C ALA A 29 -1.13 -2.20 -6.65
N GLU A 30 -0.54 -2.87 -5.66
CA GLU A 30 -0.95 -4.20 -5.19
C GLU A 30 -2.41 -4.21 -4.74
N SER A 31 -2.82 -3.19 -3.99
CA SER A 31 -4.22 -3.04 -3.57
C SER A 31 -5.17 -2.87 -4.76
N ILE A 32 -4.78 -2.07 -5.76
CA ILE A 32 -5.59 -1.86 -6.98
C ILE A 32 -5.66 -3.14 -7.82
N ASP A 33 -4.56 -3.86 -7.97
CA ASP A 33 -4.52 -5.12 -8.71
C ASP A 33 -5.45 -6.15 -8.09
N ARG A 34 -5.42 -6.27 -6.76
CA ARG A 34 -6.22 -7.25 -6.02
C ARG A 34 -7.70 -6.89 -5.91
N PHE A 35 -8.00 -5.66 -5.53
CA PHE A 35 -9.37 -5.23 -5.22
C PHE A 35 -10.03 -4.40 -6.31
N GLY A 36 -9.30 -4.01 -7.34
CA GLY A 36 -9.70 -3.05 -8.35
C GLY A 36 -9.64 -1.60 -7.87
N PHE A 37 -9.78 -0.68 -8.80
CA PHE A 37 -9.72 0.77 -8.53
C PHE A 37 -11.00 1.23 -7.82
N LYS A 38 -11.03 1.25 -6.48
CA LYS A 38 -12.23 1.53 -5.67
C LYS A 38 -12.43 3.01 -5.33
N ILE A 39 -11.34 3.79 -5.27
CA ILE A 39 -11.38 5.20 -4.90
C ILE A 39 -10.87 6.04 -6.08
N PRO A 40 -11.72 6.86 -6.75
CA PRO A 40 -11.32 7.64 -7.92
C PRO A 40 -10.21 8.65 -7.63
N ILE A 41 -9.50 9.07 -8.68
CA ILE A 41 -8.61 10.22 -8.63
C ILE A 41 -9.47 11.49 -8.76
N ILE A 42 -9.19 12.52 -7.97
CA ILE A 42 -9.88 13.81 -8.08
C ILE A 42 -8.98 14.76 -8.86
N VAL A 43 -9.52 15.32 -9.94
CA VAL A 43 -8.84 16.27 -10.80
C VAL A 43 -9.63 17.56 -10.92
N ASP A 44 -8.97 18.67 -11.24
CA ASP A 44 -9.65 19.91 -11.61
C ASP A 44 -10.13 19.89 -13.08
N LYS A 45 -10.71 21.01 -13.53
CA LYS A 45 -11.21 21.18 -14.92
C LYS A 45 -10.13 21.03 -16.01
N ASP A 46 -8.86 21.22 -15.66
CA ASP A 46 -7.70 21.12 -16.55
C ASP A 46 -6.98 19.76 -16.42
N TYR A 47 -7.63 18.81 -15.71
CA TYR A 47 -7.15 17.46 -15.40
C TYR A 47 -5.89 17.43 -14.54
N VAL A 48 -5.63 18.48 -13.76
CA VAL A 48 -4.53 18.49 -12.79
C VAL A 48 -5.01 17.83 -11.49
N ILE A 49 -4.22 16.91 -10.96
CA ILE A 49 -4.59 16.14 -9.77
C ILE A 49 -4.76 17.07 -8.55
N ILE A 50 -5.92 16.94 -7.91
CA ILE A 50 -6.22 17.54 -6.60
C ILE A 50 -5.88 16.51 -5.51
N ALA A 51 -6.43 15.28 -5.62
CA ALA A 51 -6.22 14.20 -4.67
C ALA A 51 -6.00 12.86 -5.40
N GLY A 52 -5.07 12.06 -4.92
CA GLY A 52 -4.81 10.73 -5.46
C GLY A 52 -3.52 10.59 -6.27
N HIS A 53 -2.49 11.39 -6.02
CA HIS A 53 -1.17 11.28 -6.67
C HIS A 53 -0.56 9.86 -6.53
N THR A 54 -0.73 9.23 -5.38
CA THR A 54 -0.26 7.86 -5.14
C THR A 54 -0.99 6.85 -6.06
N ARG A 55 -2.32 6.98 -6.21
CA ARG A 55 -3.15 6.15 -7.12
C ARG A 55 -2.79 6.38 -8.58
N TYR A 56 -2.46 7.62 -8.96
CA TYR A 56 -1.96 7.93 -10.29
C TYR A 56 -0.63 7.21 -10.57
N LYS A 57 0.33 7.25 -9.63
CA LYS A 57 1.60 6.51 -9.77
C LYS A 57 1.38 5.00 -9.79
N ALA A 58 0.51 4.48 -8.93
CA ALA A 58 0.12 3.08 -8.90
C ALA A 58 -0.47 2.61 -10.25
N ALA A 59 -1.32 3.43 -10.87
CA ALA A 59 -1.88 3.15 -12.19
C ALA A 59 -0.79 3.04 -13.28
N HIS A 60 0.26 3.87 -13.20
CA HIS A 60 1.43 3.74 -14.08
C HIS A 60 2.20 2.46 -13.84
N ILE A 61 2.41 2.05 -12.58
CA ILE A 61 3.07 0.78 -12.22
C ILE A 61 2.32 -0.39 -12.84
N LEU A 62 0.99 -0.37 -12.78
CA LEU A 62 0.12 -1.40 -13.33
C LEU A 62 -0.07 -1.32 -14.87
N GLY A 63 0.44 -0.28 -15.51
CA GLY A 63 0.26 -0.07 -16.95
C GLY A 63 -1.20 0.17 -17.38
N LEU A 64 -2.03 0.76 -16.50
CA LEU A 64 -3.42 1.06 -16.81
C LEU A 64 -3.51 2.15 -17.90
N VAL A 65 -4.46 1.98 -18.83
CA VAL A 65 -4.69 2.95 -19.90
C VAL A 65 -5.65 4.04 -19.46
N THR A 66 -6.69 3.67 -18.70
CA THR A 66 -7.69 4.58 -18.14
C THR A 66 -7.85 4.37 -16.65
N VAL A 67 -8.32 5.38 -15.95
CA VAL A 67 -8.58 5.33 -14.52
C VAL A 67 -9.86 6.10 -14.17
N PRO A 68 -10.60 5.67 -13.12
CA PRO A 68 -11.78 6.39 -12.67
C PRO A 68 -11.40 7.71 -12.01
N CYS A 69 -12.02 8.79 -12.47
CA CYS A 69 -11.77 10.14 -12.00
C CYS A 69 -13.07 10.86 -11.62
N ILE A 70 -12.93 11.82 -10.73
CA ILE A 70 -13.96 12.83 -10.45
C ILE A 70 -13.39 14.17 -10.89
N ILE A 71 -14.12 14.88 -11.75
CA ILE A 71 -13.75 16.22 -12.16
C ILE A 71 -14.44 17.18 -11.19
N ALA A 72 -13.64 17.92 -10.42
CA ALA A 72 -14.10 18.98 -9.50
C ALA A 72 -14.16 20.31 -10.25
N ASP A 73 -15.15 20.45 -11.13
CA ASP A 73 -15.40 21.63 -11.95
C ASP A 73 -16.18 22.72 -11.22
N ASP A 74 -16.68 22.41 -10.03
CA ASP A 74 -17.41 23.30 -9.11
C ASP A 74 -16.48 24.09 -8.18
N LEU A 75 -15.17 23.84 -8.18
CA LEU A 75 -14.19 24.52 -7.34
C LEU A 75 -13.45 25.63 -8.10
N ASP A 76 -13.31 26.78 -7.49
CA ASP A 76 -12.41 27.83 -7.98
C ASP A 76 -10.93 27.50 -7.65
N GLU A 77 -9.97 28.23 -8.24
CA GLU A 77 -8.53 27.98 -8.06
C GLU A 77 -8.07 28.05 -6.59
N LYS A 78 -8.69 28.92 -5.77
CA LYS A 78 -8.35 29.04 -4.35
C LYS A 78 -8.87 27.84 -3.56
N GLN A 79 -10.08 27.40 -3.89
CA GLN A 79 -10.69 26.22 -3.30
C GLN A 79 -9.91 24.95 -3.68
N VAL A 80 -9.49 24.82 -4.94
CA VAL A 80 -8.65 23.70 -5.39
C VAL A 80 -7.34 23.64 -4.59
N LYS A 81 -6.65 24.78 -4.40
CA LYS A 81 -5.41 24.81 -3.60
C LYS A 81 -5.66 24.47 -2.13
N ALA A 82 -6.72 24.99 -1.55
CA ALA A 82 -7.09 24.72 -0.17
C ALA A 82 -7.47 23.25 0.04
N TYR A 83 -8.27 22.68 -0.89
CA TYR A 83 -8.71 21.30 -0.81
C TYR A 83 -7.54 20.32 -0.95
N ARG A 84 -6.59 20.60 -1.84
CA ARG A 84 -5.37 19.80 -2.01
C ARG A 84 -4.57 19.64 -0.72
N ILE A 85 -4.46 20.73 0.06
CA ILE A 85 -3.78 20.70 1.37
C ILE A 85 -4.66 20.02 2.43
N ALA A 86 -5.96 20.33 2.45
CA ALA A 86 -6.88 19.78 3.43
C ALA A 86 -7.00 18.25 3.32
N ASP A 87 -7.14 17.70 2.10
CA ASP A 87 -7.22 16.26 1.86
C ASP A 87 -5.98 15.53 2.41
N ASN A 88 -4.79 16.07 2.11
CA ASN A 88 -3.54 15.50 2.63
C ASN A 88 -3.46 15.57 4.16
N ARG A 89 -3.91 16.68 4.76
CA ARG A 89 -3.80 16.91 6.20
C ARG A 89 -4.80 16.08 7.00
N MET A 90 -6.02 15.90 6.49
CA MET A 90 -7.05 15.13 7.18
C MET A 90 -6.67 13.66 7.38
N ALA A 91 -5.95 13.06 6.42
CA ALA A 91 -5.45 11.69 6.55
C ALA A 91 -4.50 11.52 7.75
N GLU A 92 -3.76 12.58 8.14
CA GLU A 92 -2.82 12.55 9.26
C GLU A 92 -3.49 12.73 10.63
N LEU A 93 -4.75 13.18 10.67
CA LEU A 93 -5.46 13.42 11.93
C LEU A 93 -6.09 12.15 12.51
N SER A 94 -6.31 11.13 11.70
CA SER A 94 -6.84 9.86 12.16
C SER A 94 -5.73 9.01 12.78
N LYS A 95 -6.09 8.23 13.81
CA LYS A 95 -5.19 7.28 14.47
C LYS A 95 -5.82 5.90 14.47
N TRP A 96 -4.99 4.89 14.35
CA TRP A 96 -5.42 3.51 14.47
C TRP A 96 -5.79 3.17 15.92
N ASN A 97 -6.85 2.42 16.11
CA ASN A 97 -7.09 1.65 17.32
C ASN A 97 -6.49 0.28 17.10
N PHE A 98 -5.27 0.07 17.55
CA PHE A 98 -4.52 -1.15 17.29
C PHE A 98 -5.17 -2.40 17.86
N ASP A 99 -5.88 -2.32 19.00
CA ASP A 99 -6.60 -3.47 19.57
C ASP A 99 -7.66 -3.99 18.59
N LYS A 100 -8.50 -3.08 18.06
CA LYS A 100 -9.51 -3.42 17.05
C LYS A 100 -8.92 -3.86 15.73
N TYR A 101 -7.85 -3.21 15.31
CA TYR A 101 -7.12 -3.57 14.10
C TYR A 101 -6.62 -5.02 14.18
N ASN A 102 -5.95 -5.36 15.29
CA ASN A 102 -5.43 -6.70 15.54
C ASN A 102 -6.54 -7.75 15.59
N GLU A 103 -7.67 -7.46 16.26
CA GLU A 103 -8.82 -8.36 16.28
C GLU A 103 -9.34 -8.67 14.86
N GLU A 104 -9.42 -7.68 13.98
CA GLU A 104 -9.89 -7.88 12.60
C GLU A 104 -8.88 -8.68 11.77
N VAL A 105 -7.58 -8.37 11.87
CA VAL A 105 -6.53 -9.12 11.19
C VAL A 105 -6.52 -10.58 11.66
N GLN A 106 -6.63 -10.85 12.98
CA GLN A 106 -6.70 -12.21 13.52
C GLN A 106 -7.93 -12.98 13.01
N LYS A 107 -9.09 -12.34 12.89
CA LYS A 107 -10.27 -12.97 12.29
C LYS A 107 -10.04 -13.35 10.83
N MET A 108 -9.39 -12.49 10.06
CA MET A 108 -9.04 -12.75 8.65
C MET A 108 -8.08 -13.94 8.54
N LEU A 109 -7.02 -13.98 9.36
CA LEU A 109 -6.08 -15.10 9.43
C LEU A 109 -6.78 -16.42 9.76
N ASN A 110 -7.61 -16.43 10.82
CA ASN A 110 -8.32 -17.63 11.27
C ASN A 110 -9.39 -18.12 10.26
N SER A 111 -9.86 -17.26 9.36
CA SER A 111 -10.82 -17.62 8.33
C SER A 111 -10.20 -18.16 7.04
N GLY A 112 -8.85 -18.21 6.95
CA GLY A 112 -8.13 -18.55 5.72
C GLY A 112 -8.24 -17.49 4.64
N MET A 113 -8.70 -16.28 4.96
CA MET A 113 -8.75 -15.16 3.99
C MET A 113 -7.37 -14.57 3.72
N LEU A 114 -6.40 -14.85 4.57
CA LEU A 114 -5.01 -14.38 4.47
C LEU A 114 -4.04 -15.54 4.20
N ASP A 115 -4.44 -16.53 3.43
CA ASP A 115 -3.52 -17.58 2.94
C ASP A 115 -2.43 -17.01 2.01
N ASP A 116 -2.47 -15.70 1.79
CA ASP A 116 -1.63 -14.96 0.88
C ASP A 116 -0.70 -14.05 1.69
N ILE A 117 0.58 -14.43 1.71
CA ILE A 117 1.65 -13.69 2.40
C ILE A 117 1.71 -12.23 1.92
N GLU A 118 1.43 -11.98 0.63
CA GLU A 118 1.45 -10.64 0.04
C GLU A 118 0.37 -9.74 0.64
N LEU A 119 -0.84 -10.28 0.91
CA LEU A 119 -1.89 -9.52 1.58
C LEU A 119 -1.54 -9.24 3.04
N PHE A 120 -0.89 -10.18 3.72
CA PHE A 120 -0.41 -9.97 5.09
C PHE A 120 0.62 -8.84 5.12
N ASP A 121 1.57 -8.81 4.18
CA ASP A 121 2.59 -7.77 4.08
C ASP A 121 2.00 -6.39 3.74
N LEU A 122 0.93 -6.38 2.91
CA LEU A 122 0.19 -5.15 2.61
C LEU A 122 -0.51 -4.56 3.84
N LEU A 123 -1.06 -5.41 4.71
CA LEU A 123 -1.81 -5.00 5.88
C LEU A 123 -0.91 -4.72 7.10
N CYS A 124 0.19 -5.45 7.23
CA CYS A 124 1.05 -5.44 8.41
C CYS A 124 2.46 -4.97 8.05
N LYS A 125 2.70 -3.65 8.05
CA LYS A 125 4.08 -3.13 7.96
C LYS A 125 4.87 -3.54 9.19
N GLU A 126 6.13 -3.94 9.01
CA GLU A 126 7.03 -4.35 10.10
C GLU A 126 7.15 -3.31 11.23
N GLU A 127 7.01 -2.03 10.90
CA GLU A 127 7.06 -0.92 11.86
C GLU A 127 5.84 -0.87 12.80
N ASP A 128 4.70 -1.45 12.37
CA ASP A 128 3.44 -1.46 13.12
C ASP A 128 3.29 -2.71 13.98
N ILE A 129 4.17 -3.72 13.81
CA ILE A 129 4.09 -5.02 14.48
C ILE A 129 5.17 -5.11 15.55
N SER A 130 4.83 -4.85 16.80
CA SER A 130 5.68 -5.34 17.90
C SER A 130 5.56 -6.86 17.98
N SER A 131 6.67 -7.56 18.19
CA SER A 131 6.74 -9.03 18.34
C SER A 131 5.80 -9.58 19.43
N ASP A 132 5.34 -8.72 20.33
CA ASP A 132 4.41 -9.03 21.41
C ASP A 132 2.93 -8.94 20.96
N MET A 133 2.65 -8.42 19.79
CA MET A 133 1.30 -8.11 19.30
C MET A 133 0.64 -9.24 18.52
N PHE A 134 1.45 -10.11 17.90
CA PHE A 134 0.96 -11.27 17.16
C PHE A 134 1.69 -12.54 17.60
N ASP A 135 0.96 -13.54 18.06
CA ASP A 135 1.50 -14.89 18.20
C ASP A 135 1.56 -15.56 16.80
N LEU A 136 2.53 -15.12 16.00
CA LEU A 136 2.79 -15.69 14.68
C LEU A 136 3.13 -17.19 14.77
N GLY A 137 3.68 -17.63 15.92
CA GLY A 137 3.98 -19.02 16.18
C GLY A 137 2.72 -19.89 16.28
N ALA A 138 1.64 -19.35 16.83
CA ALA A 138 0.35 -20.06 16.90
C ALA A 138 -0.30 -20.25 15.52
N LEU A 139 0.08 -19.43 14.54
CA LEU A 139 -0.42 -19.49 13.16
C LEU A 139 0.48 -20.35 12.25
N GLY A 140 1.61 -20.86 12.75
CA GLY A 140 2.59 -21.60 11.94
C GLY A 140 3.34 -20.71 10.94
N VAL A 141 3.20 -19.39 11.04
CA VAL A 141 3.89 -18.43 10.19
C VAL A 141 5.10 -17.89 10.94
N TYR A 142 6.27 -18.22 10.48
CA TYR A 142 7.52 -17.70 11.01
C TYR A 142 8.19 -16.83 9.95
N ARG A 143 8.37 -15.54 10.22
CA ARG A 143 9.23 -14.70 9.41
C ARG A 143 10.55 -14.50 10.17
N LEU A 144 11.64 -14.95 9.57
CA LEU A 144 12.98 -14.70 10.05
C LEU A 144 13.70 -13.83 9.03
N THR A 145 13.90 -12.56 9.35
CA THR A 145 14.75 -11.68 8.55
C THR A 145 16.16 -11.72 9.13
N ILE A 146 17.11 -12.21 8.34
CA ILE A 146 18.53 -12.24 8.72
C ILE A 146 19.27 -11.39 7.69
N GLU A 147 19.83 -10.28 8.15
CA GLU A 147 20.78 -9.51 7.35
C GLU A 147 22.17 -10.09 7.58
N THR A 148 22.79 -10.59 6.51
CA THR A 148 24.16 -11.10 6.55
C THR A 148 24.90 -10.69 5.27
N ASP A 149 26.11 -10.23 5.46
CA ASP A 149 27.03 -9.85 4.38
C ASP A 149 27.95 -11.00 3.94
N ILE A 150 27.76 -12.20 4.50
CA ILE A 150 28.70 -13.32 4.34
C ILE A 150 28.00 -14.54 3.78
N ASP A 151 28.43 -15.02 2.59
CA ASP A 151 27.89 -16.18 1.89
C ASP A 151 27.90 -17.48 2.74
N GLU A 152 28.85 -17.59 3.67
CA GLU A 152 28.99 -18.75 4.57
C GLU A 152 27.84 -18.89 5.57
N ASP A 153 27.16 -17.79 5.91
CA ASP A 153 26.03 -17.79 6.84
C ASP A 153 24.72 -18.20 6.15
N ILE A 154 24.60 -18.02 4.84
CA ILE A 154 23.43 -18.43 4.04
C ILE A 154 23.22 -19.94 4.11
N GLU A 155 24.27 -20.74 4.06
CA GLU A 155 24.18 -22.20 4.17
C GLU A 155 23.70 -22.65 5.55
N LYS A 156 24.17 -21.98 6.63
CA LYS A 156 23.72 -22.23 8.01
C LYS A 156 22.24 -21.84 8.20
N ILE A 157 21.84 -20.74 7.59
CA ILE A 157 20.44 -20.28 7.64
C ILE A 157 19.53 -21.29 6.94
N LYS A 158 19.92 -21.78 5.76
CA LYS A 158 19.19 -22.83 5.04
C LYS A 158 19.11 -24.13 5.86
N GLU A 159 20.15 -24.51 6.56
CA GLU A 159 20.16 -25.67 7.45
C GLU A 159 19.18 -25.50 8.62
N ILE A 160 19.16 -24.32 9.24
CA ILE A 160 18.25 -24.02 10.34
C ILE A 160 16.79 -24.01 9.85
N THR A 161 16.54 -23.34 8.74
CA THR A 161 15.17 -23.20 8.20
C THR A 161 14.60 -24.49 7.62
N SER A 162 15.47 -25.41 7.13
CA SER A 162 15.04 -26.72 6.63
C SER A 162 14.36 -27.61 7.69
N LYS A 163 14.48 -27.27 8.97
CA LYS A 163 13.85 -27.98 10.09
C LYS A 163 12.39 -27.56 10.32
N TYR A 164 11.93 -26.51 9.64
CA TYR A 164 10.57 -25.98 9.79
C TYR A 164 9.83 -26.13 8.47
N GLU A 165 8.75 -26.91 8.45
CA GLU A 165 7.90 -27.09 7.24
C GLU A 165 7.30 -25.73 6.83
N GLY A 166 7.39 -25.38 5.55
CA GLY A 166 6.79 -24.17 4.98
C GLY A 166 7.68 -22.93 5.00
N THR A 167 8.96 -23.03 5.38
CA THR A 167 9.91 -21.91 5.32
C THR A 167 10.48 -21.69 3.92
N GLU A 168 10.32 -20.49 3.37
CA GLU A 168 10.98 -20.04 2.14
C GLU A 168 12.13 -19.09 2.48
N VAL A 169 13.33 -19.40 1.99
CA VAL A 169 14.50 -18.51 2.17
C VAL A 169 14.68 -17.70 0.90
N LYS A 170 14.40 -16.40 0.96
CA LYS A 170 14.74 -15.46 -0.12
C LYS A 170 16.08 -14.79 0.21
N VAL A 171 17.03 -14.94 -0.68
CA VAL A 171 18.32 -14.26 -0.60
C VAL A 171 18.30 -13.10 -1.57
N ASN A 172 18.32 -11.87 -1.05
CA ASN A 172 18.49 -10.68 -1.87
C ASN A 172 19.98 -10.56 -2.21
N GLY A 173 20.37 -10.99 -3.41
CA GLY A 173 21.71 -10.76 -3.93
C GLY A 173 21.88 -9.31 -4.37
N HIS A 174 23.05 -8.74 -4.07
CA HIS A 174 23.54 -7.50 -4.70
C HIS A 174 23.89 -7.74 -6.15
#